data_3f25ca56798a25b3a79b27c5de2c9c1d
#
_entry.id   3f25ca56798a25b3a79b27c5de2c9c1d
#
_cell.length_a   1.000
_cell.length_b   1.000
_cell.length_c   1.000
_cell.angle_alpha   90.00
_cell.angle_beta   90.00
_cell.angle_gamma   90.00
#
_symmetry.space_group_name_H-M   'P 1'
#
loop_
_entity.id
_entity.type
_entity.pdbx_description
1 polymer ?
#
loop_
_entity_poly.entity_id
_entity_poly.type
_entity_poly.pdbx_seq_one_letter_code
_entity_poly.pdbx_strand_id
1 'polypeptide(L)'
;PASVTNIEEEAFEECNDIASFKVDINNSRYYSCDGILYDKESNSLVKIPSASFISDFTVPNHIKRIAHTACSGCKSLKTVHIPKSVNEIGVRAFDECKQLESVSIEADIKELPFGIFWGCSSLKNVTLPQGLMTIEECAFNQCVKLESVLLPKTLTEIQAEVFIDCTSLRK
;
A
#
# COMPACT_ATOMS: atom_id res chain seq x y z
N PRO A 1 -4.01 22.58 9.07
CA PRO A 1 -4.79 23.82 9.01
C PRO A 1 -5.79 23.81 7.85
N ALA A 2 -6.85 24.66 7.94
CA ALA A 2 -7.85 24.80 6.86
C ALA A 2 -7.25 25.33 5.54
N SER A 3 -6.17 26.08 5.63
CA SER A 3 -5.50 26.75 4.50
C SER A 3 -4.62 25.84 3.65
N VAL A 4 -4.32 24.62 4.09
CA VAL A 4 -3.48 23.70 3.30
C VAL A 4 -4.29 23.14 2.14
N THR A 5 -3.86 23.43 0.91
CA THR A 5 -4.51 23.01 -0.34
C THR A 5 -3.65 22.06 -1.18
N ASN A 6 -2.37 21.89 -0.84
CA ASN A 6 -1.50 20.93 -1.51
C ASN A 6 -0.56 20.26 -0.53
N ILE A 7 -0.44 18.94 -0.66
CA ILE A 7 0.54 18.09 0.01
C ILE A 7 1.19 17.27 -1.10
N GLU A 8 2.47 17.54 -1.35
CA GLU A 8 3.23 16.79 -2.34
C GLU A 8 3.40 15.33 -1.93
N GLU A 9 3.53 14.46 -2.92
CA GLU A 9 3.89 13.07 -2.68
C GLU A 9 5.22 13.02 -1.92
N GLU A 10 5.37 12.03 -1.07
CA GLU A 10 6.56 11.87 -0.22
C GLU A 10 6.75 12.95 0.89
N ALA A 11 5.84 13.94 1.02
CA ALA A 11 5.93 14.97 2.07
C ALA A 11 6.06 14.40 3.50
N PHE A 12 5.68 13.14 3.71
CA PHE A 12 5.79 12.40 4.97
C PHE A 12 6.67 11.15 4.84
N GLU A 13 7.53 11.08 3.82
CA GLU A 13 8.48 9.98 3.68
C GLU A 13 9.44 9.95 4.88
N GLU A 14 9.81 8.77 5.32
CA GLU A 14 10.66 8.54 6.51
C GLU A 14 10.17 9.15 7.84
N CYS A 15 8.97 9.71 7.88
CA CYS A 15 8.35 10.19 9.11
C CYS A 15 7.82 9.01 9.96
N ASN A 16 8.74 8.21 10.51
CA ASN A 16 8.45 6.90 11.10
C ASN A 16 7.75 6.93 12.47
N ASP A 17 7.59 8.09 13.08
CA ASP A 17 7.02 8.24 14.43
C ASP A 17 5.69 9.01 14.45
N ILE A 18 5.12 9.33 13.29
CA ILE A 18 3.78 9.91 13.23
C ILE A 18 2.78 8.85 13.70
N ALA A 19 2.03 9.19 14.77
CA ALA A 19 1.00 8.33 15.33
C ALA A 19 -0.41 8.64 14.81
N SER A 20 -0.68 9.88 14.41
CA SER A 20 -1.98 10.28 13.85
C SER A 20 -1.90 11.60 13.09
N PHE A 21 -2.77 11.76 12.09
CA PHE A 21 -3.04 13.03 11.45
C PHE A 21 -4.33 13.65 12.00
N LYS A 22 -4.32 14.97 12.20
CA LYS A 22 -5.50 15.74 12.56
C LYS A 22 -5.67 16.90 11.59
N VAL A 23 -6.68 16.81 10.76
CA VAL A 23 -7.02 17.82 9.77
C VAL A 23 -8.13 18.71 10.31
N ASP A 24 -8.03 20.05 10.09
CA ASP A 24 -9.06 21.00 10.44
C ASP A 24 -10.36 20.68 9.69
N ILE A 25 -11.51 20.71 10.40
CA ILE A 25 -12.83 20.40 9.83
C ILE A 25 -13.19 21.30 8.65
N ASN A 26 -12.66 22.54 8.63
CA ASN A 26 -12.88 23.52 7.56
C ASN A 26 -11.89 23.36 6.39
N ASN A 27 -10.98 22.37 6.40
CA ASN A 27 -10.12 22.13 5.26
C ASN A 27 -10.97 21.62 4.09
N SER A 28 -10.89 22.33 2.95
CA SER A 28 -11.71 22.02 1.77
C SER A 28 -11.26 20.76 1.02
N ARG A 29 -9.97 20.44 1.07
CA ARG A 29 -9.38 19.36 0.29
C ARG A 29 -9.12 18.10 1.12
N TYR A 30 -8.48 18.23 2.26
CA TYR A 30 -8.07 17.09 3.07
C TYR A 30 -9.03 16.81 4.22
N TYR A 31 -9.02 15.57 4.70
CA TYR A 31 -9.65 15.20 5.96
C TYR A 31 -8.86 14.07 6.63
N SER A 32 -9.08 13.89 7.91
CA SER A 32 -8.57 12.71 8.63
C SER A 32 -9.72 11.93 9.25
N CYS A 33 -9.62 10.60 9.17
CA CYS A 33 -10.51 9.67 9.82
C CYS A 33 -9.66 8.60 10.51
N ASP A 34 -9.92 8.34 11.78
CA ASP A 34 -9.11 7.43 12.62
C ASP A 34 -7.60 7.70 12.57
N GLY A 35 -7.24 8.97 12.45
CA GLY A 35 -5.86 9.43 12.33
C GLY A 35 -5.22 9.26 10.96
N ILE A 36 -5.91 8.67 9.99
CA ILE A 36 -5.45 8.46 8.61
C ILE A 36 -5.75 9.70 7.78
N LEU A 37 -4.82 10.08 6.91
CA LEU A 37 -4.95 11.25 6.03
C LEU A 37 -5.51 10.86 4.65
N TYR A 38 -6.53 11.60 4.21
CA TYR A 38 -7.21 11.41 2.93
C TYR A 38 -7.35 12.73 2.16
N ASP A 39 -7.42 12.62 0.83
CA ASP A 39 -7.73 13.72 -0.09
C ASP A 39 -9.14 13.50 -0.66
N LYS A 40 -10.03 14.50 -0.47
CA LYS A 40 -11.43 14.49 -0.93
C LYS A 40 -11.56 14.65 -2.44
N GLU A 41 -10.68 15.45 -3.05
CA GLU A 41 -10.74 15.82 -4.47
C GLU A 41 -10.35 14.61 -5.34
N SER A 42 -9.23 13.98 -5.00
CA SER A 42 -8.74 12.80 -5.72
C SER A 42 -9.31 11.47 -5.21
N ASN A 43 -10.11 11.48 -4.13
CA ASN A 43 -10.56 10.28 -3.44
C ASN A 43 -9.40 9.36 -3.08
N SER A 44 -8.31 9.93 -2.53
CA SER A 44 -7.09 9.19 -2.26
C SER A 44 -6.86 8.92 -0.78
N LEU A 45 -6.35 7.74 -0.48
CA LEU A 45 -5.60 7.46 0.73
C LEU A 45 -4.22 8.11 0.60
N VAL A 46 -3.96 9.16 1.36
CA VAL A 46 -2.70 9.90 1.30
C VAL A 46 -1.65 9.30 2.20
N LYS A 47 -1.97 9.04 3.49
CA LYS A 47 -1.02 8.46 4.43
C LYS A 47 -1.69 7.78 5.61
N ILE A 48 -1.30 6.53 5.89
CA ILE A 48 -1.49 5.88 7.19
C ILE A 48 -0.30 6.27 8.07
N PRO A 49 -0.52 6.73 9.31
CA PRO A 49 0.58 7.05 10.22
C PRO A 49 1.41 5.80 10.55
N SER A 50 2.72 5.88 10.36
CA SER A 50 3.63 4.72 10.51
C SER A 50 3.66 4.15 11.92
N ALA A 51 3.46 5.00 12.94
CA ALA A 51 3.40 4.60 14.35
C ALA A 51 1.95 4.40 14.86
N SER A 52 0.96 4.31 13.98
CA SER A 52 -0.41 3.96 14.38
C SER A 52 -0.49 2.52 14.87
N PHE A 53 -1.53 2.22 15.68
CA PHE A 53 -1.80 0.86 16.17
C PHE A 53 -2.75 0.08 15.23
N ILE A 54 -2.91 0.51 13.99
CA ILE A 54 -3.78 -0.15 13.00
C ILE A 54 -3.12 -1.46 12.61
N SER A 55 -3.76 -2.59 12.95
CA SER A 55 -3.29 -3.93 12.57
C SER A 55 -3.99 -4.48 11.33
N ASP A 56 -5.28 -4.18 11.21
CA ASP A 56 -6.14 -4.68 10.14
C ASP A 56 -6.77 -3.50 9.42
N PHE A 57 -6.48 -3.36 8.14
CA PHE A 57 -6.93 -2.22 7.37
C PHE A 57 -7.68 -2.64 6.09
N THR A 58 -8.91 -2.17 5.97
CA THR A 58 -9.67 -2.23 4.72
C THR A 58 -9.74 -0.84 4.13
N VAL A 59 -9.25 -0.67 2.90
CA VAL A 59 -9.36 0.61 2.19
C VAL A 59 -10.84 0.94 1.98
N PRO A 60 -11.31 2.14 2.39
CA PRO A 60 -12.71 2.50 2.26
C PRO A 60 -13.20 2.49 0.80
N ASN A 61 -14.44 2.03 0.57
CA ASN A 61 -15.00 1.84 -0.78
C ASN A 61 -15.15 3.12 -1.62
N HIS A 62 -15.05 4.32 -1.03
CA HIS A 62 -15.04 5.57 -1.79
C HIS A 62 -13.65 5.94 -2.30
N ILE A 63 -12.59 5.30 -1.79
CA ILE A 63 -11.22 5.55 -2.22
C ILE A 63 -10.99 4.92 -3.60
N LYS A 64 -10.36 5.71 -4.47
CA LYS A 64 -9.99 5.34 -5.85
C LYS A 64 -8.49 5.15 -6.01
N ARG A 65 -7.70 5.85 -5.22
CA ARG A 65 -6.25 5.87 -5.32
C ARG A 65 -5.59 5.64 -3.95
N ILE A 66 -4.55 4.84 -3.91
CA ILE A 66 -3.59 4.76 -2.81
C ILE A 66 -2.35 5.52 -3.26
N ALA A 67 -1.96 6.57 -2.55
CA ALA A 67 -0.84 7.43 -2.93
C ALA A 67 0.52 6.68 -2.80
N HIS A 68 1.56 7.25 -3.39
CA HIS A 68 2.94 6.76 -3.22
C HIS A 68 3.29 6.72 -1.73
N THR A 69 3.96 5.67 -1.29
CA THR A 69 4.38 5.46 0.11
C THR A 69 3.26 5.61 1.16
N ALA A 70 1.97 5.53 0.76
CA ALA A 70 0.83 5.83 1.64
C ALA A 70 0.82 5.02 2.94
N CYS A 71 1.29 3.79 2.91
CA CYS A 71 1.34 2.88 4.07
C CYS A 71 2.79 2.45 4.38
N SER A 72 3.80 3.09 3.75
CA SER A 72 5.21 2.75 3.95
C SER A 72 5.59 2.78 5.42
N GLY A 73 6.34 1.76 5.87
CA GLY A 73 6.88 1.66 7.21
C GLY A 73 5.83 1.50 8.33
N CYS A 74 4.59 1.13 8.04
CA CYS A 74 3.56 0.92 9.05
C CYS A 74 3.93 -0.21 10.02
N LYS A 75 4.23 0.17 11.28
CA LYS A 75 4.83 -0.72 12.29
C LYS A 75 3.89 -1.81 12.81
N SER A 76 2.58 -1.59 12.76
CA SER A 76 1.58 -2.50 13.35
C SER A 76 0.71 -3.23 12.32
N LEU A 77 0.78 -2.83 11.04
CA LEU A 77 -0.10 -3.32 9.98
C LEU A 77 0.18 -4.79 9.68
N LYS A 78 -0.84 -5.65 9.84
CA LYS A 78 -0.76 -7.11 9.62
C LYS A 78 -1.59 -7.59 8.44
N THR A 79 -2.78 -7.02 8.26
CA THR A 79 -3.66 -7.40 7.16
C THR A 79 -4.15 -6.19 6.40
N VAL A 80 -4.21 -6.31 5.07
CA VAL A 80 -4.72 -5.27 4.19
C VAL A 80 -5.70 -5.87 3.19
N HIS A 81 -6.86 -5.22 3.06
CA HIS A 81 -7.81 -5.49 2.00
C HIS A 81 -7.99 -4.26 1.10
N ILE A 82 -7.70 -4.43 -0.21
CA ILE A 82 -7.82 -3.40 -1.24
C ILE A 82 -9.01 -3.76 -2.13
N PRO A 83 -10.16 -3.05 -2.01
CA PRO A 83 -11.38 -3.39 -2.71
C PRO A 83 -11.35 -2.98 -4.19
N LYS A 84 -12.34 -3.45 -4.96
CA LYS A 84 -12.53 -3.15 -6.40
C LYS A 84 -12.71 -1.66 -6.71
N SER A 85 -13.04 -0.84 -5.71
CA SER A 85 -13.15 0.62 -5.91
C SER A 85 -11.82 1.28 -6.25
N VAL A 86 -10.70 0.70 -5.80
CA VAL A 86 -9.35 1.22 -6.07
C VAL A 86 -8.97 0.86 -7.50
N ASN A 87 -8.48 1.83 -8.24
CA ASN A 87 -8.01 1.67 -9.62
C ASN A 87 -6.57 2.15 -9.84
N GLU A 88 -5.94 2.68 -8.79
CA GLU A 88 -4.55 3.12 -8.81
C GLU A 88 -3.89 2.86 -7.47
N ILE A 89 -2.70 2.28 -7.50
CA ILE A 89 -1.85 2.06 -6.31
C ILE A 89 -0.48 2.67 -6.64
N GLY A 90 -0.01 3.53 -5.76
CA GLY A 90 1.27 4.21 -5.93
C GLY A 90 2.48 3.33 -5.63
N VAL A 91 3.61 3.74 -6.15
CA VAL A 91 4.92 3.13 -5.92
C VAL A 91 5.20 3.04 -4.43
N ARG A 92 5.79 1.91 -3.99
CA ARG A 92 6.19 1.67 -2.59
C ARG A 92 5.06 1.87 -1.57
N ALA A 93 3.81 1.66 -1.99
CA ALA A 93 2.64 1.96 -1.16
C ALA A 93 2.63 1.24 0.21
N PHE A 94 3.20 0.04 0.30
CA PHE A 94 3.27 -0.79 1.51
C PHE A 94 4.70 -1.26 1.82
N ASP A 95 5.73 -0.60 1.27
CA ASP A 95 7.11 -1.00 1.53
C ASP A 95 7.45 -0.92 3.04
N GLU A 96 8.43 -1.71 3.47
CA GLU A 96 8.89 -1.77 4.86
C GLU A 96 7.80 -2.05 5.92
N CYS A 97 6.62 -2.53 5.52
CA CYS A 97 5.58 -3.00 6.44
C CYS A 97 6.00 -4.36 7.04
N LYS A 98 6.96 -4.36 7.96
CA LYS A 98 7.61 -5.59 8.48
C LYS A 98 6.69 -6.55 9.21
N GLN A 99 5.52 -6.11 9.68
CA GLN A 99 4.53 -6.95 10.34
C GLN A 99 3.41 -7.41 9.39
N LEU A 100 3.39 -6.96 8.13
CA LEU A 100 2.36 -7.30 7.17
C LEU A 100 2.43 -8.79 6.82
N GLU A 101 1.37 -9.53 7.13
CA GLU A 101 1.29 -10.99 6.94
C GLU A 101 0.43 -11.38 5.74
N SER A 102 -0.61 -10.60 5.45
CA SER A 102 -1.57 -10.94 4.38
C SER A 102 -2.11 -9.71 3.67
N VAL A 103 -2.22 -9.80 2.35
CA VAL A 103 -2.83 -8.78 1.50
C VAL A 103 -3.80 -9.41 0.52
N SER A 104 -5.00 -8.84 0.42
CA SER A 104 -5.98 -9.17 -0.60
C SER A 104 -6.20 -7.97 -1.52
N ILE A 105 -5.90 -8.14 -2.81
CA ILE A 105 -6.05 -7.09 -3.83
C ILE A 105 -7.19 -7.49 -4.77
N GLU A 106 -8.35 -6.85 -4.62
CA GLU A 106 -9.48 -6.97 -5.54
C GLU A 106 -9.52 -5.81 -6.57
N ALA A 107 -8.64 -4.82 -6.40
CA ALA A 107 -8.51 -3.65 -7.26
C ALA A 107 -8.41 -4.02 -8.75
N ASP A 108 -9.07 -3.27 -9.63
CA ASP A 108 -8.95 -3.47 -11.08
C ASP A 108 -7.74 -2.72 -11.64
N ILE A 109 -6.55 -3.21 -11.26
CA ILE A 109 -5.26 -2.71 -11.74
C ILE A 109 -4.64 -3.67 -12.75
N LYS A 110 -3.84 -3.13 -13.66
CA LYS A 110 -3.11 -3.92 -14.68
C LYS A 110 -1.65 -4.14 -14.29
N GLU A 111 -1.13 -3.31 -13.43
CA GLU A 111 0.26 -3.31 -13.00
C GLU A 111 0.34 -3.32 -11.47
N LEU A 112 1.18 -4.18 -10.93
CA LEU A 112 1.57 -4.15 -9.53
C LEU A 112 2.82 -3.25 -9.43
N PRO A 113 2.73 -2.08 -8.77
CA PRO A 113 3.74 -1.05 -8.93
C PRO A 113 5.08 -1.38 -8.27
N PHE A 114 6.12 -0.65 -8.71
CA PHE A 114 7.49 -0.75 -8.19
C PHE A 114 7.52 -0.80 -6.66
N GLY A 115 8.20 -1.80 -6.13
CA GLY A 115 8.50 -1.93 -4.71
C GLY A 115 7.30 -1.97 -3.77
N ILE A 116 6.09 -2.24 -4.26
CA ILE A 116 4.85 -2.12 -3.48
C ILE A 116 4.91 -2.83 -2.12
N PHE A 117 5.58 -3.98 -2.02
CA PHE A 117 5.77 -4.77 -0.80
C PHE A 117 7.24 -4.98 -0.46
N TRP A 118 8.12 -4.13 -0.96
CA TRP A 118 9.55 -4.23 -0.64
C TRP A 118 9.77 -4.23 0.87
N GLY A 119 10.56 -5.18 1.37
CA GLY A 119 10.88 -5.28 2.80
C GLY A 119 9.74 -5.77 3.70
N CYS A 120 8.61 -6.24 3.13
CA CYS A 120 7.52 -6.86 3.89
C CYS A 120 7.93 -8.24 4.39
N SER A 121 8.87 -8.30 5.32
CA SER A 121 9.54 -9.54 5.75
C SER A 121 8.63 -10.57 6.43
N SER A 122 7.43 -10.18 6.87
CA SER A 122 6.44 -11.11 7.43
C SER A 122 5.36 -11.55 6.45
N LEU A 123 5.37 -11.04 5.20
CA LEU A 123 4.33 -11.33 4.21
C LEU A 123 4.35 -12.81 3.81
N LYS A 124 3.23 -13.49 3.99
CA LYS A 124 3.03 -14.92 3.71
C LYS A 124 2.05 -15.14 2.57
N ASN A 125 0.98 -14.34 2.55
CA ASN A 125 -0.16 -14.53 1.66
C ASN A 125 -0.48 -13.26 0.88
N VAL A 126 -0.50 -13.37 -0.44
CA VAL A 126 -0.94 -12.30 -1.34
C VAL A 126 -1.96 -12.86 -2.32
N THR A 127 -3.14 -12.25 -2.37
CA THR A 127 -4.11 -12.50 -3.44
C THR A 127 -4.00 -11.40 -4.46
N LEU A 128 -3.60 -11.76 -5.69
CA LEU A 128 -3.44 -10.83 -6.81
C LEU A 128 -4.73 -10.70 -7.62
N PRO A 129 -5.00 -9.52 -8.24
CA PRO A 129 -6.16 -9.33 -9.08
C PRO A 129 -6.07 -10.16 -10.36
N GLN A 130 -7.21 -10.70 -10.81
CA GLN A 130 -7.26 -11.61 -11.97
C GLN A 130 -6.94 -10.92 -13.32
N GLY A 131 -6.99 -9.59 -13.36
CA GLY A 131 -6.69 -8.79 -14.55
C GLY A 131 -5.26 -8.27 -14.63
N LEU A 132 -4.38 -8.63 -13.67
CA LEU A 132 -3.00 -8.15 -13.60
C LEU A 132 -2.21 -8.64 -14.81
N MET A 133 -1.44 -7.76 -15.43
CA MET A 133 -0.61 -8.03 -16.62
C MET A 133 0.88 -7.91 -16.33
N THR A 134 1.27 -7.00 -15.44
CA THR A 134 2.67 -6.71 -15.12
C THR A 134 2.92 -6.71 -13.61
N ILE A 135 4.02 -7.29 -13.17
CA ILE A 135 4.59 -7.08 -11.83
C ILE A 135 5.88 -6.29 -12.03
N GLU A 136 5.89 -5.05 -11.54
CA GLU A 136 7.02 -4.15 -11.69
C GLU A 136 8.18 -4.52 -10.76
N GLU A 137 9.32 -3.90 -11.04
CA GLU A 137 10.60 -4.14 -10.37
C GLU A 137 10.46 -4.08 -8.85
N CYS A 138 11.17 -4.97 -8.14
CA CYS A 138 11.23 -5.06 -6.68
C CYS A 138 9.90 -5.26 -5.95
N ALA A 139 8.79 -5.58 -6.62
CA ALA A 139 7.44 -5.60 -6.01
C ALA A 139 7.35 -6.46 -4.74
N PHE A 140 8.08 -7.57 -4.64
CA PHE A 140 8.16 -8.47 -3.47
C PHE A 140 9.58 -8.63 -2.93
N ASN A 141 10.50 -7.74 -3.30
CA ASN A 141 11.89 -7.83 -2.86
C ASN A 141 11.96 -7.89 -1.31
N GLN A 142 12.75 -8.82 -0.76
CA GLN A 142 12.88 -9.08 0.69
C GLN A 142 11.58 -9.54 1.40
N CYS A 143 10.62 -10.11 0.68
CA CYS A 143 9.49 -10.79 1.30
C CYS A 143 9.90 -12.20 1.77
N VAL A 144 10.75 -12.27 2.80
CA VAL A 144 11.46 -13.50 3.20
C VAL A 144 10.54 -14.65 3.64
N LYS A 145 9.30 -14.35 4.10
CA LYS A 145 8.32 -15.36 4.51
C LYS A 145 7.29 -15.70 3.44
N LEU A 146 7.40 -15.14 2.23
CA LEU A 146 6.49 -15.42 1.13
C LEU A 146 6.76 -16.83 0.59
N GLU A 147 5.81 -17.77 0.79
CA GLU A 147 5.98 -19.17 0.43
C GLU A 147 5.49 -19.49 -1.00
N SER A 148 4.48 -18.78 -1.44
CA SER A 148 3.89 -18.94 -2.78
C SER A 148 3.13 -17.72 -3.23
N VAL A 149 3.07 -17.49 -4.55
CA VAL A 149 2.22 -16.47 -5.18
C VAL A 149 1.47 -17.11 -6.33
N LEU A 150 0.14 -17.08 -6.27
CA LEU A 150 -0.68 -17.53 -7.40
C LEU A 150 -0.75 -16.43 -8.46
N LEU A 151 -0.02 -16.63 -9.54
CA LEU A 151 0.02 -15.69 -10.66
C LEU A 151 -1.25 -15.80 -11.51
N PRO A 152 -1.92 -14.68 -11.87
CA PRO A 152 -3.10 -14.72 -12.72
C PRO A 152 -2.73 -15.09 -14.16
N LYS A 153 -3.68 -15.71 -14.89
CA LYS A 153 -3.47 -16.15 -16.29
C LYS A 153 -3.23 -15.01 -17.26
N THR A 154 -3.58 -13.79 -16.88
CA THR A 154 -3.39 -12.56 -17.66
C THR A 154 -1.98 -12.00 -17.57
N LEU A 155 -1.16 -12.50 -16.62
CA LEU A 155 0.19 -11.99 -16.40
C LEU A 155 1.08 -12.27 -17.61
N THR A 156 1.70 -11.22 -18.15
CA THR A 156 2.59 -11.28 -19.30
C THR A 156 4.01 -10.86 -19.00
N GLU A 157 4.23 -10.13 -17.88
CA GLU A 157 5.54 -9.60 -17.56
C GLU A 157 5.82 -9.66 -16.05
N ILE A 158 7.03 -10.09 -15.71
CA ILE A 158 7.63 -9.98 -14.38
C ILE A 158 8.97 -9.29 -14.57
N GLN A 159 9.12 -8.09 -14.01
CA GLN A 159 10.31 -7.27 -14.19
C GLN A 159 11.48 -7.72 -13.30
N ALA A 160 12.55 -6.92 -13.27
CA ALA A 160 13.75 -7.25 -12.52
C ALA A 160 13.50 -7.29 -11.01
N GLU A 161 14.23 -8.14 -10.31
CA GLU A 161 14.33 -8.17 -8.84
C GLU A 161 13.01 -8.41 -8.08
N VAL A 162 11.92 -8.79 -8.76
CA VAL A 162 10.59 -8.94 -8.14
C VAL A 162 10.62 -9.83 -6.91
N PHE A 163 11.36 -10.95 -6.94
CA PHE A 163 11.41 -11.94 -5.85
C PHE A 163 12.80 -12.08 -5.23
N ILE A 164 13.67 -11.07 -5.36
CA ILE A 164 14.98 -11.10 -4.68
C ILE A 164 14.76 -11.25 -3.18
N ASP A 165 15.55 -12.09 -2.54
CA ASP A 165 15.50 -12.42 -1.11
C ASP A 165 14.15 -12.98 -0.61
N CYS A 166 13.29 -13.47 -1.49
CA CYS A 166 12.13 -14.28 -1.09
C CYS A 166 12.57 -15.71 -0.73
N THR A 167 13.34 -15.85 0.35
CA THR A 167 14.03 -17.10 0.69
C THR A 167 13.11 -18.27 1.04
N SER A 168 11.84 -18.02 1.33
CA SER A 168 10.84 -19.08 1.58
C SER A 168 10.05 -19.48 0.32
N LEU A 169 10.23 -18.78 -0.81
CA LEU A 169 9.40 -18.99 -2.01
C LEU A 169 9.67 -20.35 -2.64
N ARG A 170 8.60 -21.14 -2.82
CA ARG A 170 8.68 -22.53 -3.35
C ARG A 170 7.84 -22.72 -4.62
N LYS A 171 6.85 -21.87 -4.84
CA LYS A 171 5.90 -21.97 -5.99
C LYS A 171 5.42 -20.58 -6.42
#